data_574cafd14672acc53a458974efee1fac
#
_entry.id   574cafd14672acc53a458974efee1fac
#
_cell.length_a   1.000
_cell.length_b   1.000
_cell.length_c   1.000
_cell.angle_alpha   90.00
_cell.angle_beta   90.00
_cell.angle_gamma   90.00
#
_symmetry.space_group_name_H-M   'P 1'
#
loop_
_entity.id
_entity.type
_entity.pdbx_description
1 polymer ?
#
loop_
_entity_poly.entity_id
_entity_poly.type
_entity_poly.pdbx_seq_one_letter_code
_entity_poly.pdbx_strand_id
1 'polypeptide(L)'
;MGSRIRENDKSELYKPLIPTSITPVISNHSLISIRLFYTAYFAAMGLILPYFPVYLTDLGLNTLWVGVFIGALAATKIIAPPLAGLLLEYRDTNTRTFLLFTAGLATLASALFIPQFDMGWMLTIVIVFGFFWAAILPLTDGLSLVVSEISMMSYGRLRVWGSVGFVFASFLGGLWLVGDNISLFPWILTTLLILTTIAATGFPDLSNIDTKQKQQASAQTNQKALLWLLFIGFCMQASHGAYYGFFSLYMLDAGYSGGEIGLFWVIGVLAEIVLMWYWSKRIQKASPAWVLGICLLLASLRWFGLAITTNIAAIIVLQLLHAASFAAFHLSAVAWVRKFAKPHRQTSAQGWYSSIGFGLGSTVGIMLCGIIVETQGYSAAFYACTFIALLGLLAVWKLQQHFREAA
;
A
#
# COMPACT_ATOMS: atom_id res chain seq x y z
N MET A 1 32.54 -24.28 43.02
CA MET A 1 32.02 -25.30 42.05
C MET A 1 31.33 -24.56 40.90
N GLY A 2 32.05 -24.30 39.83
CA GLY A 2 31.56 -23.52 38.70
C GLY A 2 30.94 -24.48 37.69
N SER A 3 29.68 -24.25 37.37
CA SER A 3 28.97 -24.96 36.28
C SER A 3 29.31 -24.28 34.94
N ARG A 4 30.12 -24.92 34.14
CA ARG A 4 30.32 -24.62 32.71
C ARG A 4 28.98 -24.88 31.98
N ILE A 5 28.27 -23.83 31.56
CA ILE A 5 27.17 -23.92 30.60
C ILE A 5 27.83 -24.18 29.25
N ARG A 6 27.49 -25.33 28.65
CA ARG A 6 28.04 -25.81 27.39
C ARG A 6 27.70 -24.86 26.23
N GLU A 7 28.70 -24.53 25.46
CA GLU A 7 28.62 -23.76 24.18
C GLU A 7 27.82 -24.44 23.05
N ASN A 8 27.27 -25.63 23.30
CA ASN A 8 26.55 -26.44 22.28
C ASN A 8 25.10 -26.01 22.05
N ASP A 9 24.55 -25.03 22.77
CA ASP A 9 23.12 -24.65 22.64
C ASP A 9 22.88 -23.51 21.64
N LYS A 10 23.95 -22.92 21.09
CA LYS A 10 23.84 -21.84 20.07
C LYS A 10 23.78 -22.35 18.62
N SER A 11 24.15 -23.59 18.36
CA SER A 11 24.14 -24.17 17.00
C SER A 11 22.77 -24.71 16.56
N GLU A 12 21.85 -24.97 17.49
CA GLU A 12 20.49 -25.44 17.15
C GLU A 12 19.53 -24.31 16.76
N LEU A 13 19.86 -23.04 17.00
CA LEU A 13 19.02 -21.88 16.70
C LEU A 13 19.11 -21.43 15.23
N TYR A 14 20.02 -21.99 14.43
CA TYR A 14 20.20 -21.70 13.01
C TYR A 14 20.22 -22.97 12.16
N LYS A 15 19.18 -23.78 12.23
CA LYS A 15 18.94 -24.74 11.13
C LYS A 15 18.34 -23.97 9.96
N PRO A 16 19.00 -23.95 8.76
CA PRO A 16 18.41 -23.36 7.57
C PRO A 16 17.07 -24.06 7.28
N LEU A 17 16.04 -23.30 7.04
CA LEU A 17 14.66 -23.76 6.81
C LEU A 17 14.47 -24.57 5.53
N ILE A 18 15.51 -24.65 4.68
CA ILE A 18 15.51 -25.36 3.40
C ILE A 18 16.56 -26.47 3.46
N PRO A 19 16.21 -27.74 3.11
CA PRO A 19 17.18 -28.83 3.00
C PRO A 19 18.27 -28.45 2.01
N THR A 20 19.53 -28.60 2.39
CA THR A 20 20.72 -28.19 1.64
C THR A 20 20.91 -28.91 0.31
N SER A 21 20.09 -29.91 -0.02
CA SER A 21 20.24 -30.72 -1.23
C SER A 21 19.56 -30.17 -2.49
N ILE A 22 18.69 -29.12 -2.41
CA ILE A 22 17.98 -28.54 -3.57
C ILE A 22 17.69 -27.04 -3.32
N THR A 23 18.66 -26.25 -2.87
CA THR A 23 18.46 -24.79 -2.88
C THR A 23 18.72 -24.26 -4.28
N PRO A 24 17.72 -23.73 -5.00
CA PRO A 24 17.98 -23.13 -6.30
C PRO A 24 18.89 -21.91 -6.11
N VAL A 25 19.94 -21.84 -6.90
CA VAL A 25 20.82 -20.67 -6.92
C VAL A 25 20.04 -19.54 -7.56
N ILE A 26 19.71 -18.51 -6.76
CA ILE A 26 19.07 -17.29 -7.29
C ILE A 26 20.10 -16.55 -8.15
N SER A 27 19.81 -16.41 -9.43
CA SER A 27 20.69 -15.73 -10.37
C SER A 27 20.71 -14.21 -10.15
N ASN A 28 21.83 -13.56 -10.49
CA ASN A 28 21.88 -12.09 -10.50
C ASN A 28 20.83 -11.47 -11.44
N HIS A 29 20.51 -12.16 -12.54
CA HIS A 29 19.45 -11.76 -13.46
C HIS A 29 18.09 -11.69 -12.73
N SER A 30 17.73 -12.69 -11.93
CA SER A 30 16.47 -12.69 -11.17
C SER A 30 16.42 -11.55 -10.14
N LEU A 31 17.55 -11.28 -9.45
CA LEU A 31 17.62 -10.17 -8.50
C LEU A 31 17.46 -8.79 -9.18
N ILE A 32 18.04 -8.61 -10.37
CA ILE A 32 17.89 -7.39 -11.19
C ILE A 32 16.43 -7.28 -11.65
N SER A 33 15.84 -8.36 -12.14
CA SER A 33 14.45 -8.38 -12.60
C SER A 33 13.45 -8.00 -11.49
N ILE A 34 13.65 -8.49 -10.26
CA ILE A 34 12.81 -8.11 -9.11
C ILE A 34 12.95 -6.62 -8.81
N ARG A 35 14.17 -6.06 -8.85
CA ARG A 35 14.38 -4.60 -8.63
C ARG A 35 13.72 -3.78 -9.72
N LEU A 36 13.89 -4.14 -10.99
CA LEU A 36 13.25 -3.45 -12.12
C LEU A 36 11.73 -3.54 -12.03
N PHE A 37 11.20 -4.69 -11.63
CA PHE A 37 9.78 -4.87 -11.39
C PHE A 37 9.25 -3.88 -10.34
N TYR A 38 9.88 -3.84 -9.15
CA TYR A 38 9.48 -2.86 -8.12
C TYR A 38 9.59 -1.42 -8.62
N THR A 39 10.65 -1.09 -9.34
CA THR A 39 10.82 0.25 -9.91
C THR A 39 9.67 0.60 -10.86
N ALA A 40 9.37 -0.25 -11.83
CA ALA A 40 8.32 0.01 -12.83
C ALA A 40 6.91 -0.01 -12.21
N TYR A 41 6.60 -0.99 -11.35
CA TYR A 41 5.31 -1.09 -10.66
C TYR A 41 5.02 0.14 -9.79
N PHE A 42 6.00 0.58 -9.00
CA PHE A 42 5.84 1.75 -8.16
C PHE A 42 5.96 3.07 -8.91
N ALA A 43 6.62 3.10 -10.06
CA ALA A 43 6.52 4.22 -11.00
C ALA A 43 5.09 4.36 -11.52
N ALA A 44 4.44 3.27 -11.92
CA ALA A 44 3.02 3.28 -12.29
C ALA A 44 2.13 3.76 -11.13
N MET A 45 2.39 3.32 -9.89
CA MET A 45 1.68 3.80 -8.70
C MET A 45 1.93 5.30 -8.44
N GLY A 46 3.17 5.78 -8.66
CA GLY A 46 3.57 7.19 -8.56
C GLY A 46 2.96 8.08 -9.64
N LEU A 47 2.42 7.51 -10.73
CA LEU A 47 1.56 8.21 -11.68
C LEU A 47 0.09 8.14 -11.28
N ILE A 48 -0.41 6.96 -10.92
CA ILE A 48 -1.83 6.74 -10.63
C ILE A 48 -2.27 7.61 -9.44
N LEU A 49 -1.55 7.57 -8.32
CA LEU A 49 -2.00 8.28 -7.11
C LEU A 49 -2.07 9.80 -7.31
N PRO A 50 -1.03 10.49 -7.83
CA PRO A 50 -1.11 11.93 -8.02
C PRO A 50 -1.92 12.38 -9.24
N TYR A 51 -1.86 11.66 -10.36
CA TYR A 51 -2.27 12.20 -11.66
C TYR A 51 -3.46 11.51 -12.32
N PHE A 52 -3.90 10.35 -11.86
CA PHE A 52 -5.14 9.75 -12.36
C PHE A 52 -6.37 10.63 -12.07
N PRO A 53 -6.50 11.27 -10.87
CA PRO A 53 -7.57 12.25 -10.66
C PRO A 53 -7.51 13.42 -11.65
N VAL A 54 -6.32 13.93 -11.95
CA VAL A 54 -6.11 15.04 -12.90
C VAL A 54 -6.51 14.62 -14.31
N TYR A 55 -6.09 13.42 -14.75
CA TYR A 55 -6.49 12.86 -16.04
C TYR A 55 -8.02 12.68 -16.14
N LEU A 56 -8.68 12.17 -15.11
CA LEU A 56 -10.13 12.02 -15.11
C LEU A 56 -10.86 13.37 -15.23
N THR A 57 -10.34 14.41 -14.56
CA THR A 57 -10.90 15.77 -14.66
C THR A 57 -10.68 16.37 -16.06
N ASP A 58 -9.53 16.12 -16.69
CA ASP A 58 -9.25 16.52 -18.07
C ASP A 58 -10.20 15.87 -19.09
N LEU A 59 -10.66 14.64 -18.80
CA LEU A 59 -11.73 13.98 -19.57
C LEU A 59 -13.13 14.58 -19.32
N GLY A 60 -13.26 15.64 -18.53
CA GLY A 60 -14.52 16.30 -18.24
C GLY A 60 -15.33 15.70 -17.08
N LEU A 61 -14.77 14.78 -16.29
CA LEU A 61 -15.46 14.25 -15.12
C LEU A 61 -15.42 15.27 -13.98
N ASN A 62 -16.58 15.50 -13.35
CA ASN A 62 -16.65 16.27 -12.12
C ASN A 62 -16.09 15.48 -10.92
N THR A 63 -15.92 16.14 -9.78
CA THR A 63 -15.27 15.55 -8.61
C THR A 63 -16.04 14.38 -8.00
N LEU A 64 -17.36 14.35 -8.14
CA LEU A 64 -18.19 13.20 -7.75
C LEU A 64 -17.75 11.94 -8.53
N TRP A 65 -17.68 12.04 -9.85
CA TRP A 65 -17.30 10.90 -10.71
C TRP A 65 -15.82 10.54 -10.56
N VAL A 66 -14.93 11.51 -10.39
CA VAL A 66 -13.52 11.25 -10.01
C VAL A 66 -13.48 10.39 -8.74
N GLY A 67 -14.27 10.73 -7.72
CA GLY A 67 -14.39 9.93 -6.50
C GLY A 67 -14.91 8.52 -6.73
N VAL A 68 -15.90 8.35 -7.63
CA VAL A 68 -16.44 7.03 -8.02
C VAL A 68 -15.37 6.18 -8.71
N PHE A 69 -14.64 6.73 -9.68
CA PHE A 69 -13.61 6.02 -10.42
C PHE A 69 -12.46 5.56 -9.53
N ILE A 70 -11.92 6.45 -8.70
CA ILE A 70 -10.81 6.12 -7.79
C ILE A 70 -11.29 5.20 -6.66
N GLY A 71 -12.51 5.41 -6.16
CA GLY A 71 -13.16 4.52 -5.20
C GLY A 71 -13.39 3.12 -5.76
N ALA A 72 -13.82 2.99 -7.02
CA ALA A 72 -13.97 1.71 -7.71
C ALA A 72 -12.62 1.00 -7.86
N LEU A 73 -11.55 1.74 -8.21
CA LEU A 73 -10.19 1.20 -8.23
C LEU A 73 -9.76 0.68 -6.84
N ALA A 74 -10.06 1.40 -5.78
CA ALA A 74 -9.77 0.97 -4.40
C ALA A 74 -10.62 -0.25 -3.99
N ALA A 75 -11.89 -0.32 -4.40
CA ALA A 75 -12.81 -1.42 -4.09
C ALA A 75 -12.32 -2.78 -4.60
N THR A 76 -11.56 -2.81 -5.70
CA THR A 76 -11.00 -4.06 -6.23
C THR A 76 -10.07 -4.76 -5.23
N LYS A 77 -9.43 -4.00 -4.32
CA LYS A 77 -8.57 -4.53 -3.25
C LYS A 77 -9.34 -5.32 -2.19
N ILE A 78 -10.67 -5.19 -2.14
CA ILE A 78 -11.51 -5.99 -1.23
C ILE A 78 -11.50 -7.45 -1.64
N ILE A 79 -11.55 -7.72 -2.94
CA ILE A 79 -11.82 -9.04 -3.51
C ILE A 79 -10.59 -9.65 -4.18
N ALA A 80 -9.85 -8.88 -4.98
CA ALA A 80 -8.82 -9.43 -5.87
C ALA A 80 -7.65 -10.11 -5.13
N PRO A 81 -7.03 -9.53 -4.08
CA PRO A 81 -5.93 -10.19 -3.37
C PRO A 81 -6.37 -11.47 -2.62
N PRO A 82 -7.50 -11.50 -1.87
CA PRO A 82 -8.00 -12.73 -1.27
C PRO A 82 -8.31 -13.82 -2.29
N LEU A 83 -8.94 -13.46 -3.40
CA LEU A 83 -9.28 -14.41 -4.47
C LEU A 83 -8.01 -14.97 -5.14
N ALA A 84 -7.01 -14.13 -5.38
CA ALA A 84 -5.72 -14.57 -5.92
C ALA A 84 -5.04 -15.60 -5.00
N GLY A 85 -5.05 -15.36 -3.68
CA GLY A 85 -4.53 -16.31 -2.69
C GLY A 85 -5.28 -17.65 -2.72
N LEU A 86 -6.61 -17.62 -2.73
CA LEU A 86 -7.44 -18.82 -2.80
C LEU A 86 -7.22 -19.62 -4.10
N LEU A 87 -7.10 -18.93 -5.24
CA LEU A 87 -6.85 -19.59 -6.53
C LEU A 87 -5.49 -20.28 -6.58
N LEU A 88 -4.46 -19.68 -5.98
CA LEU A 88 -3.13 -20.28 -5.86
C LEU A 88 -3.15 -21.55 -5.00
N GLU A 89 -3.83 -21.50 -3.85
CA GLU A 89 -3.95 -22.64 -2.95
C GLU A 89 -4.76 -23.79 -3.58
N TYR A 90 -5.91 -23.46 -4.23
CA TYR A 90 -6.82 -24.48 -4.77
C TYR A 90 -6.29 -25.16 -6.03
N ARG A 91 -5.59 -24.42 -6.92
CA ARG A 91 -5.13 -24.93 -8.21
C ARG A 91 -3.68 -25.40 -8.22
N ASP A 92 -2.97 -25.31 -7.11
CA ASP A 92 -1.53 -25.58 -7.03
C ASP A 92 -0.75 -24.88 -8.16
N THR A 93 -1.19 -23.65 -8.47
CA THR A 93 -0.66 -22.88 -9.59
C THR A 93 0.65 -22.23 -9.19
N ASN A 94 1.64 -22.30 -10.07
CA ASN A 94 2.90 -21.60 -9.88
C ASN A 94 2.69 -20.08 -9.72
N THR A 95 3.11 -19.52 -8.59
CA THR A 95 2.90 -18.09 -8.26
C THR A 95 3.51 -17.16 -9.31
N ARG A 96 4.65 -17.50 -9.91
CA ARG A 96 5.26 -16.72 -11.01
C ARG A 96 4.35 -16.70 -12.24
N THR A 97 3.81 -17.84 -12.66
CA THR A 97 2.89 -17.92 -13.80
C THR A 97 1.63 -17.09 -13.54
N PHE A 98 1.09 -17.15 -12.33
CA PHE A 98 -0.08 -16.38 -11.95
C PHE A 98 0.23 -14.87 -11.89
N LEU A 99 1.42 -14.47 -11.43
CA LEU A 99 1.89 -13.08 -11.48
C LEU A 99 1.99 -12.57 -12.91
N LEU A 100 2.57 -13.34 -13.83
CA LEU A 100 2.66 -12.98 -15.25
C LEU A 100 1.28 -12.81 -15.88
N PHE A 101 0.36 -13.71 -15.57
CA PHE A 101 -1.03 -13.64 -16.07
C PHE A 101 -1.73 -12.36 -15.55
N THR A 102 -1.67 -12.08 -14.25
CA THR A 102 -2.31 -10.88 -13.68
C THR A 102 -1.66 -9.59 -14.16
N ALA A 103 -0.32 -9.54 -14.28
CA ALA A 103 0.40 -8.39 -14.79
C ALA A 103 0.09 -8.16 -16.28
N GLY A 104 0.04 -9.21 -17.10
CA GLY A 104 -0.35 -9.13 -18.50
C GLY A 104 -1.77 -8.60 -18.70
N LEU A 105 -2.74 -9.10 -17.92
CA LEU A 105 -4.13 -8.63 -17.99
C LEU A 105 -4.29 -7.19 -17.48
N ALA A 106 -3.57 -6.79 -16.44
CA ALA A 106 -3.54 -5.40 -16.00
C ALA A 106 -2.95 -4.48 -17.09
N THR A 107 -1.89 -4.93 -17.78
CA THR A 107 -1.29 -4.19 -18.90
C THR A 107 -2.29 -4.04 -20.06
N LEU A 108 -2.96 -5.11 -20.47
CA LEU A 108 -3.98 -5.07 -21.52
C LEU A 108 -5.14 -4.15 -21.14
N ALA A 109 -5.62 -4.25 -19.89
CA ALA A 109 -6.68 -3.38 -19.39
C ALA A 109 -6.25 -1.90 -19.37
N SER A 110 -5.00 -1.59 -19.02
CA SER A 110 -4.49 -0.22 -19.04
C SER A 110 -4.42 0.36 -20.46
N ALA A 111 -4.12 -0.46 -21.47
CA ALA A 111 -4.13 -0.03 -22.86
C ALA A 111 -5.51 0.40 -23.36
N LEU A 112 -6.58 -0.11 -22.73
CA LEU A 112 -7.95 0.30 -23.05
C LEU A 112 -8.31 1.72 -22.56
N PHE A 113 -7.47 2.37 -21.76
CA PHE A 113 -7.64 3.81 -21.46
C PHE A 113 -7.26 4.71 -22.65
N ILE A 114 -6.46 4.22 -23.62
CA ILE A 114 -5.95 5.01 -24.75
C ILE A 114 -7.07 5.46 -25.70
N PRO A 115 -8.05 4.60 -26.09
CA PRO A 115 -9.08 4.97 -27.06
C PRO A 115 -10.18 5.92 -26.55
N GLN A 116 -10.20 6.29 -25.28
CA GLN A 116 -11.19 7.20 -24.67
C GLN A 116 -12.64 6.78 -24.97
N PHE A 117 -13.11 5.74 -24.30
CA PHE A 117 -14.50 5.28 -24.37
C PHE A 117 -15.44 6.19 -23.56
N ASP A 118 -16.75 5.99 -23.74
CA ASP A 118 -17.74 6.62 -22.88
C ASP A 118 -17.55 6.25 -21.39
N MET A 119 -18.17 7.03 -20.50
CA MET A 119 -17.98 6.94 -19.06
C MET A 119 -18.27 5.55 -18.47
N GLY A 120 -19.29 4.85 -18.98
CA GLY A 120 -19.67 3.51 -18.50
C GLY A 120 -18.61 2.46 -18.83
N TRP A 121 -18.07 2.50 -20.04
CA TRP A 121 -16.97 1.64 -20.46
C TRP A 121 -15.68 1.99 -19.71
N MET A 122 -15.39 3.28 -19.54
CA MET A 122 -14.22 3.73 -18.77
C MET A 122 -14.25 3.21 -17.33
N LEU A 123 -15.41 3.27 -16.66
CA LEU A 123 -15.55 2.73 -15.30
C LEU A 123 -15.34 1.20 -15.28
N THR A 124 -15.88 0.49 -16.28
CA THR A 124 -15.66 -0.96 -16.44
C THR A 124 -14.17 -1.28 -16.60
N ILE A 125 -13.46 -0.51 -17.44
CA ILE A 125 -12.01 -0.65 -17.64
C ILE A 125 -11.25 -0.41 -16.33
N VAL A 126 -11.61 0.62 -15.55
CA VAL A 126 -11.00 0.88 -14.23
C VAL A 126 -11.19 -0.30 -13.28
N ILE A 127 -12.37 -0.90 -13.23
CA ILE A 127 -12.66 -2.06 -12.38
C ILE A 127 -11.83 -3.28 -12.83
N VAL A 128 -11.80 -3.57 -14.12
CA VAL A 128 -11.03 -4.70 -14.68
C VAL A 128 -9.54 -4.48 -14.46
N PHE A 129 -9.02 -3.30 -14.77
CA PHE A 129 -7.63 -2.91 -14.50
C PHE A 129 -7.30 -3.07 -13.02
N GLY A 130 -8.10 -2.45 -12.15
CA GLY A 130 -7.89 -2.46 -10.70
C GLY A 130 -7.92 -3.86 -10.12
N PHE A 131 -8.80 -4.74 -10.61
CA PHE A 131 -8.90 -6.14 -10.18
C PHE A 131 -7.59 -6.89 -10.40
N PHE A 132 -7.03 -6.84 -11.59
CA PHE A 132 -5.74 -7.50 -11.87
C PHE A 132 -4.56 -6.77 -11.20
N TRP A 133 -4.56 -5.43 -11.22
CA TRP A 133 -3.54 -4.60 -10.57
C TRP A 133 -3.41 -4.86 -9.07
N ALA A 134 -4.53 -5.02 -8.35
CA ALA A 134 -4.55 -5.21 -6.91
C ALA A 134 -3.91 -6.54 -6.46
N ALA A 135 -3.90 -7.58 -7.31
CA ALA A 135 -3.29 -8.87 -7.02
C ALA A 135 -1.76 -8.88 -7.20
N ILE A 136 -1.21 -8.00 -8.04
CA ILE A 136 0.21 -8.03 -8.46
C ILE A 136 1.16 -7.86 -7.27
N LEU A 137 0.96 -6.84 -6.43
CA LEU A 137 1.91 -6.53 -5.35
C LEU A 137 1.98 -7.62 -4.28
N PRO A 138 0.87 -8.18 -3.75
CA PRO A 138 0.93 -9.29 -2.80
C PRO A 138 1.63 -10.54 -3.36
N LEU A 139 1.42 -10.86 -4.63
CA LEU A 139 2.10 -11.98 -5.29
C LEU A 139 3.62 -11.75 -5.39
N THR A 140 4.00 -10.54 -5.80
CA THR A 140 5.42 -10.14 -5.90
C THR A 140 6.10 -10.12 -4.55
N ASP A 141 5.44 -9.57 -3.51
CA ASP A 141 5.99 -9.50 -2.17
C ASP A 141 6.19 -10.91 -1.59
N GLY A 142 5.25 -11.84 -1.83
CA GLY A 142 5.39 -13.24 -1.45
C GLY A 142 6.60 -13.92 -2.09
N LEU A 143 6.76 -13.81 -3.41
CA LEU A 143 7.92 -14.33 -4.14
C LEU A 143 9.24 -13.68 -3.66
N SER A 144 9.24 -12.37 -3.47
CA SER A 144 10.44 -11.63 -3.06
C SER A 144 10.89 -11.96 -1.64
N LEU A 145 9.97 -12.32 -0.73
CA LEU A 145 10.31 -12.80 0.60
C LEU A 145 11.05 -14.15 0.52
N VAL A 146 10.57 -15.10 -0.27
CA VAL A 146 11.23 -16.40 -0.49
C VAL A 146 12.62 -16.20 -1.13
N VAL A 147 12.71 -15.35 -2.16
CA VAL A 147 14.01 -15.00 -2.79
C VAL A 147 14.97 -14.38 -1.79
N SER A 148 14.47 -13.51 -0.90
CA SER A 148 15.26 -12.88 0.18
C SER A 148 15.89 -13.92 1.12
N GLU A 149 15.12 -14.94 1.51
CA GLU A 149 15.60 -16.03 2.37
C GLU A 149 16.68 -16.88 1.68
N ILE A 150 16.48 -17.23 0.40
CA ILE A 150 17.40 -18.07 -0.36
C ILE A 150 18.70 -17.32 -0.71
N SER A 151 18.59 -16.06 -1.16
CA SER A 151 19.73 -15.26 -1.65
C SER A 151 20.50 -14.55 -0.55
N MET A 152 20.07 -14.65 0.71
CA MET A 152 20.61 -13.89 1.86
C MET A 152 20.58 -12.35 1.66
N MET A 153 19.83 -11.89 0.67
CA MET A 153 19.61 -10.47 0.42
C MET A 153 18.35 -10.03 1.16
N SER A 154 18.44 -8.99 1.99
CA SER A 154 17.26 -8.54 2.73
C SER A 154 16.14 -8.08 1.78
N TYR A 155 14.89 -8.46 2.09
CA TYR A 155 13.69 -8.02 1.37
C TYR A 155 13.63 -6.50 1.18
N GLY A 156 14.04 -5.72 2.20
CA GLY A 156 14.10 -4.26 2.11
C GLY A 156 15.01 -3.74 1.00
N ARG A 157 16.13 -4.44 0.70
CA ARG A 157 17.03 -4.07 -0.41
C ARG A 157 16.42 -4.34 -1.80
N LEU A 158 15.49 -5.26 -1.90
CA LEU A 158 14.72 -5.49 -3.13
C LEU A 158 13.61 -4.44 -3.25
N ARG A 159 12.88 -4.19 -2.17
CA ARG A 159 11.68 -3.37 -2.11
C ARG A 159 11.95 -1.86 -2.22
N VAL A 160 13.12 -1.38 -1.77
CA VAL A 160 13.51 0.05 -1.82
C VAL A 160 13.50 0.63 -3.24
N TRP A 161 13.75 -0.20 -4.25
CA TRP A 161 13.69 0.19 -5.66
C TRP A 161 12.29 0.64 -6.08
N GLY A 162 11.26 0.14 -5.40
CA GLY A 162 9.91 0.67 -5.56
C GLY A 162 9.78 2.13 -5.11
N SER A 163 10.35 2.49 -3.97
CA SER A 163 10.35 3.91 -3.54
C SER A 163 11.07 4.81 -4.53
N VAL A 164 12.19 4.33 -5.12
CA VAL A 164 12.90 5.05 -6.18
C VAL A 164 11.96 5.27 -7.38
N GLY A 165 11.30 4.23 -7.87
CA GLY A 165 10.35 4.33 -9.00
C GLY A 165 9.21 5.31 -8.71
N PHE A 166 8.60 5.21 -7.52
CA PHE A 166 7.53 6.13 -7.11
C PHE A 166 7.97 7.59 -7.10
N VAL A 167 9.11 7.88 -6.46
CA VAL A 167 9.65 9.24 -6.34
C VAL A 167 9.93 9.85 -7.71
N PHE A 168 10.61 9.10 -8.59
CA PHE A 168 10.91 9.57 -9.95
C PHE A 168 9.63 9.82 -10.75
N ALA A 169 8.68 8.88 -10.74
CA ALA A 169 7.45 9.01 -11.51
C ALA A 169 6.54 10.12 -10.99
N SER A 170 6.43 10.29 -9.66
CA SER A 170 5.63 11.38 -9.08
C SER A 170 6.23 12.74 -9.40
N PHE A 171 7.55 12.89 -9.32
CA PHE A 171 8.21 14.17 -9.60
C PHE A 171 8.21 14.51 -11.10
N LEU A 172 8.71 13.59 -11.94
CA LEU A 172 8.78 13.82 -13.38
C LEU A 172 7.40 13.89 -14.03
N GLY A 173 6.44 13.09 -13.52
CA GLY A 173 5.05 13.15 -13.94
C GLY A 173 4.43 14.52 -13.64
N GLY A 174 4.73 15.11 -12.48
CA GLY A 174 4.32 16.47 -12.17
C GLY A 174 4.89 17.52 -13.09
N LEU A 175 6.19 17.42 -13.36
CA LEU A 175 6.88 18.38 -14.24
C LEU A 175 6.39 18.33 -15.68
N TRP A 176 5.98 17.18 -16.18
CA TRP A 176 5.78 16.98 -17.61
C TRP A 176 4.35 16.60 -18.01
N LEU A 177 3.60 15.84 -17.19
CA LEU A 177 2.24 15.41 -17.54
C LEU A 177 1.18 16.47 -17.24
N VAL A 178 1.32 17.20 -16.12
CA VAL A 178 0.28 18.15 -15.69
C VAL A 178 0.24 19.35 -16.64
N GLY A 179 -0.93 19.66 -17.16
CA GLY A 179 -1.14 20.64 -18.23
C GLY A 179 -1.33 19.95 -19.58
N ASP A 180 -0.69 20.47 -20.63
CA ASP A 180 -0.93 20.07 -22.03
C ASP A 180 -0.64 18.59 -22.34
N ASN A 181 0.15 17.91 -21.52
CA ASN A 181 0.55 16.52 -21.74
C ASN A 181 -0.26 15.48 -20.97
N ILE A 182 -1.29 15.86 -20.21
CA ILE A 182 -2.03 14.92 -19.37
C ILE A 182 -2.71 13.81 -20.17
N SER A 183 -3.05 14.06 -21.41
CA SER A 183 -3.58 13.07 -22.38
C SER A 183 -2.61 11.90 -22.65
N LEU A 184 -1.30 12.05 -22.35
CA LEU A 184 -0.31 10.99 -22.45
C LEU A 184 -0.30 10.04 -21.26
N PHE A 185 -1.07 10.34 -20.19
CA PHE A 185 -1.15 9.50 -18.99
C PHE A 185 -1.40 8.01 -19.29
N PRO A 186 -2.39 7.62 -20.13
CA PRO A 186 -2.63 6.22 -20.45
C PRO A 186 -1.45 5.53 -21.14
N TRP A 187 -0.77 6.23 -22.03
CA TRP A 187 0.38 5.71 -22.77
C TRP A 187 1.56 5.40 -21.84
N ILE A 188 1.86 6.33 -20.92
CA ILE A 188 2.96 6.17 -19.98
C ILE A 188 2.62 5.08 -18.96
N LEU A 189 1.39 5.07 -18.43
CA LEU A 189 0.92 4.02 -17.53
C LEU A 189 1.06 2.64 -18.18
N THR A 190 0.57 2.48 -19.40
CA THR A 190 0.66 1.21 -20.14
C THR A 190 2.11 0.80 -20.40
N THR A 191 2.98 1.75 -20.75
CA THR A 191 4.43 1.49 -20.94
C THR A 191 5.07 0.97 -19.65
N LEU A 192 4.79 1.59 -18.50
CA LEU A 192 5.31 1.14 -17.21
C LEU A 192 4.80 -0.26 -16.83
N LEU A 193 3.55 -0.59 -17.19
CA LEU A 193 3.00 -1.92 -16.96
C LEU A 193 3.56 -2.98 -17.91
N ILE A 194 3.88 -2.62 -19.15
CA ILE A 194 4.65 -3.48 -20.07
C ILE A 194 6.02 -3.79 -19.45
N LEU A 195 6.75 -2.76 -18.98
CA LEU A 195 8.04 -2.94 -18.32
C LEU A 195 7.92 -3.80 -17.05
N THR A 196 6.85 -3.62 -16.26
CA THR A 196 6.56 -4.43 -15.08
C THR A 196 6.34 -5.90 -15.48
N THR A 197 5.55 -6.16 -16.52
CA THR A 197 5.27 -7.51 -17.02
C THR A 197 6.53 -8.16 -17.60
N ILE A 198 7.34 -7.42 -18.37
CA ILE A 198 8.64 -7.91 -18.87
C ILE A 198 9.57 -8.24 -17.71
N ALA A 199 9.69 -7.38 -16.70
CA ALA A 199 10.52 -7.65 -15.55
C ALA A 199 10.06 -8.89 -14.78
N ALA A 200 8.75 -9.17 -14.70
CA ALA A 200 8.22 -10.37 -14.07
C ALA A 200 8.69 -11.67 -14.75
N THR A 201 9.02 -11.66 -16.04
CA THR A 201 9.51 -12.85 -16.75
C THR A 201 10.85 -13.35 -16.21
N GLY A 202 11.67 -12.49 -15.62
CA GLY A 202 12.95 -12.84 -15.01
C GLY A 202 12.87 -13.30 -13.55
N PHE A 203 11.68 -13.41 -12.98
CA PHE A 203 11.51 -13.98 -11.63
C PHE A 203 11.90 -15.47 -11.62
N PRO A 204 12.48 -15.98 -10.52
CA PRO A 204 12.81 -17.39 -10.44
C PRO A 204 11.55 -18.24 -10.33
N ASP A 205 11.63 -19.46 -10.86
CA ASP A 205 10.63 -20.48 -10.61
C ASP A 205 10.88 -21.13 -9.24
N LEU A 206 9.93 -20.97 -8.34
CA LEU A 206 9.99 -21.46 -6.96
C LEU A 206 8.99 -22.60 -6.69
N SER A 207 8.43 -23.22 -7.73
CA SER A 207 7.40 -24.27 -7.61
C SER A 207 7.84 -25.48 -6.78
N ASN A 208 9.14 -25.79 -6.77
CA ASN A 208 9.71 -26.92 -6.05
C ASN A 208 10.10 -26.62 -4.60
N ILE A 209 9.81 -25.40 -4.10
CA ILE A 209 10.16 -25.00 -2.75
C ILE A 209 8.91 -25.07 -1.86
N ASP A 210 8.98 -25.90 -0.82
CA ASP A 210 7.92 -25.92 0.21
C ASP A 210 7.96 -24.62 1.02
N THR A 211 7.12 -23.67 0.61
CA THR A 211 7.00 -22.34 1.22
C THR A 211 6.05 -22.33 2.43
N LYS A 212 5.66 -23.49 2.98
CA LYS A 212 4.82 -23.56 4.18
C LYS A 212 5.53 -22.85 5.32
N GLN A 213 5.23 -21.57 5.49
CA GLN A 213 5.71 -20.77 6.62
C GLN A 213 5.37 -21.50 7.91
N LYS A 214 6.38 -21.82 8.74
CA LYS A 214 6.16 -22.22 10.11
C LYS A 214 5.40 -21.08 10.80
N GLN A 215 4.12 -21.34 11.10
CA GLN A 215 3.26 -20.40 11.82
C GLN A 215 3.89 -20.18 13.19
N GLN A 216 4.35 -18.96 13.45
CA GLN A 216 4.84 -18.60 14.79
C GLN A 216 3.67 -18.71 15.77
N ALA A 217 3.88 -19.45 16.85
CA ALA A 217 2.92 -19.52 17.94
C ALA A 217 2.62 -18.10 18.44
N SER A 218 1.34 -17.71 18.40
CA SER A 218 0.89 -16.43 18.97
C SER A 218 0.61 -16.65 20.46
N ALA A 219 1.30 -15.89 21.29
CA ALA A 219 1.13 -15.99 22.75
C ALA A 219 -0.22 -15.43 23.26
N GLN A 220 -0.91 -14.60 22.48
CA GLN A 220 -2.12 -13.90 22.92
C GLN A 220 -3.14 -13.77 21.79
N THR A 221 -4.03 -14.75 21.64
CA THR A 221 -5.16 -14.61 20.72
C THR A 221 -6.26 -13.75 21.36
N ASN A 222 -6.55 -12.59 20.76
CA ASN A 222 -7.63 -11.71 21.22
C ASN A 222 -8.49 -11.25 20.04
N GLN A 223 -9.61 -11.95 19.80
CA GLN A 223 -10.51 -11.66 18.69
C GLN A 223 -11.19 -10.29 18.79
N LYS A 224 -11.55 -9.83 20.01
CA LYS A 224 -12.17 -8.51 20.19
C LYS A 224 -11.18 -7.40 19.89
N ALA A 225 -9.93 -7.53 20.35
CA ALA A 225 -8.86 -6.58 20.00
C ALA A 225 -8.57 -6.58 18.49
N LEU A 226 -8.62 -7.73 17.82
CA LEU A 226 -8.48 -7.82 16.37
C LEU A 226 -9.58 -7.04 15.65
N LEU A 227 -10.85 -7.18 16.04
CA LEU A 227 -11.96 -6.46 15.43
C LEU A 227 -11.80 -4.93 15.59
N TRP A 228 -11.42 -4.45 16.80
CA TRP A 228 -11.12 -3.04 17.00
C TRP A 228 -9.96 -2.56 16.14
N LEU A 229 -8.92 -3.36 15.99
CA LEU A 229 -7.78 -3.03 15.15
C LEU A 229 -8.16 -2.94 13.67
N LEU A 230 -9.03 -3.81 13.17
CA LEU A 230 -9.59 -3.74 11.82
C LEU A 230 -10.42 -2.47 11.61
N PHE A 231 -11.24 -2.10 12.58
CA PHE A 231 -12.04 -0.87 12.53
C PHE A 231 -11.15 0.39 12.59
N ILE A 232 -10.11 0.40 13.41
CA ILE A 232 -9.10 1.47 13.46
C ILE A 232 -8.39 1.59 12.11
N GLY A 233 -8.03 0.46 11.48
CA GLY A 233 -7.46 0.41 10.14
C GLY A 233 -8.40 0.97 9.08
N PHE A 234 -9.69 0.65 9.16
CA PHE A 234 -10.74 1.22 8.31
C PHE A 234 -10.79 2.74 8.46
N CYS A 235 -10.88 3.27 9.68
CA CYS A 235 -10.94 4.72 9.93
C CYS A 235 -9.69 5.44 9.40
N MET A 236 -8.50 4.87 9.63
CA MET A 236 -7.27 5.46 9.12
C MET A 236 -7.29 5.56 7.60
N GLN A 237 -7.63 4.48 6.89
CA GLN A 237 -7.65 4.50 5.43
C GLN A 237 -8.81 5.33 4.86
N ALA A 238 -9.98 5.32 5.48
CA ALA A 238 -11.09 6.19 5.09
C ALA A 238 -10.73 7.67 5.26
N SER A 239 -9.98 8.02 6.32
CA SER A 239 -9.49 9.39 6.54
C SER A 239 -8.49 9.88 5.48
N HIS A 240 -7.90 8.99 4.69
CA HIS A 240 -7.03 9.34 3.57
C HIS A 240 -7.80 9.65 2.27
N GLY A 241 -9.13 9.60 2.30
CA GLY A 241 -9.97 9.73 1.10
C GLY A 241 -9.74 11.02 0.32
N ALA A 242 -9.73 12.18 0.98
CA ALA A 242 -9.44 13.47 0.34
C ALA A 242 -7.99 13.52 -0.21
N TYR A 243 -7.04 12.94 0.50
CA TYR A 243 -5.64 12.93 0.07
C TYR A 243 -5.42 12.08 -1.19
N TYR A 244 -5.85 10.83 -1.19
CA TYR A 244 -5.64 9.96 -2.34
C TYR A 244 -6.54 10.27 -3.54
N GLY A 245 -7.71 10.83 -3.30
CA GLY A 245 -8.64 11.15 -4.38
C GLY A 245 -8.48 12.56 -4.95
N PHE A 246 -8.08 13.53 -4.13
CA PHE A 246 -8.29 14.93 -4.49
C PHE A 246 -7.14 15.88 -4.13
N PHE A 247 -6.07 15.43 -3.47
CA PHE A 247 -4.97 16.31 -3.07
C PHE A 247 -4.33 17.04 -4.24
N SER A 248 -4.05 16.34 -5.35
CA SER A 248 -3.44 16.97 -6.53
C SER A 248 -4.40 18.00 -7.17
N LEU A 249 -5.69 17.70 -7.26
CA LEU A 249 -6.70 18.64 -7.75
C LEU A 249 -6.82 19.87 -6.85
N TYR A 250 -6.82 19.67 -5.53
CA TYR A 250 -6.84 20.76 -4.55
C TYR A 250 -5.62 21.67 -4.66
N MET A 251 -4.45 21.10 -4.89
CA MET A 251 -3.23 21.90 -5.08
C MET A 251 -3.23 22.64 -6.43
N LEU A 252 -3.77 22.04 -7.51
CA LEU A 252 -3.97 22.73 -8.78
C LEU A 252 -4.95 23.91 -8.62
N ASP A 253 -6.06 23.71 -7.92
CA ASP A 253 -7.04 24.76 -7.62
C ASP A 253 -6.44 25.91 -6.79
N ALA A 254 -5.49 25.59 -5.90
CA ALA A 254 -4.71 26.57 -5.14
C ALA A 254 -3.60 27.28 -5.95
N GLY A 255 -3.43 26.96 -7.24
CA GLY A 255 -2.47 27.60 -8.14
C GLY A 255 -1.07 26.99 -8.15
N TYR A 256 -0.86 25.82 -7.54
CA TYR A 256 0.42 25.12 -7.60
C TYR A 256 0.66 24.46 -8.96
N SER A 257 1.90 24.49 -9.41
CA SER A 257 2.34 23.78 -10.61
C SER A 257 2.38 22.27 -10.40
N GLY A 258 2.30 21.51 -11.49
CA GLY A 258 2.42 20.05 -11.43
C GLY A 258 3.74 19.58 -10.79
N GLY A 259 4.85 20.31 -11.01
CA GLY A 259 6.15 20.00 -10.41
C GLY A 259 6.12 20.15 -8.86
N GLU A 260 5.49 21.19 -8.33
CA GLU A 260 5.32 21.39 -6.89
C GLU A 260 4.44 20.28 -6.28
N ILE A 261 3.37 19.91 -6.98
CA ILE A 261 2.50 18.80 -6.55
C ILE A 261 3.27 17.49 -6.50
N GLY A 262 4.04 17.18 -7.54
CA GLY A 262 4.92 16.00 -7.54
C GLY A 262 5.91 16.02 -6.37
N LEU A 263 6.50 17.18 -6.05
CA LEU A 263 7.38 17.35 -4.92
C LEU A 263 6.68 17.10 -3.58
N PHE A 264 5.44 17.56 -3.40
CA PHE A 264 4.67 17.30 -2.18
C PHE A 264 4.45 15.79 -1.95
N TRP A 265 4.14 15.02 -2.99
CA TRP A 265 4.04 13.56 -2.90
C TRP A 265 5.38 12.92 -2.53
N VAL A 266 6.47 13.38 -3.17
CA VAL A 266 7.84 12.91 -2.89
C VAL A 266 8.25 13.15 -1.44
N ILE A 267 7.98 14.32 -0.87
CA ILE A 267 8.29 14.64 0.53
C ILE A 267 7.62 13.64 1.48
N GLY A 268 6.36 13.30 1.25
CA GLY A 268 5.66 12.31 2.05
C GLY A 268 6.33 10.95 2.03
N VAL A 269 6.69 10.44 0.84
CA VAL A 269 7.34 9.13 0.68
C VAL A 269 8.77 9.13 1.23
N LEU A 270 9.54 10.20 1.07
CA LEU A 270 10.87 10.31 1.67
C LEU A 270 10.80 10.29 3.20
N ALA A 271 9.82 10.96 3.80
CA ALA A 271 9.58 10.92 5.24
C ALA A 271 9.27 9.49 5.73
N GLU A 272 8.47 8.69 4.96
CA GLU A 272 8.22 7.28 5.25
C GLU A 272 9.50 6.44 5.24
N ILE A 273 10.35 6.62 4.23
CA ILE A 273 11.62 5.89 4.11
C ILE A 273 12.50 6.17 5.32
N VAL A 274 12.66 7.44 5.69
CA VAL A 274 13.45 7.86 6.85
C VAL A 274 12.88 7.24 8.14
N LEU A 275 11.57 7.32 8.34
CA LEU A 275 10.92 6.74 9.52
C LEU A 275 11.13 5.22 9.58
N MET A 276 10.92 4.50 8.48
CA MET A 276 11.09 3.04 8.43
C MET A 276 12.54 2.64 8.67
N TRP A 277 13.51 3.40 8.18
CA TRP A 277 14.93 3.12 8.37
C TRP A 277 15.36 3.21 9.83
N TYR A 278 14.94 4.28 10.54
CA TYR A 278 15.41 4.55 11.89
C TYR A 278 14.54 3.96 13.01
N TRP A 279 13.22 3.86 12.81
CA TRP A 279 12.28 3.56 13.91
C TRP A 279 11.46 2.28 13.74
N SER A 280 11.54 1.54 12.61
CA SER A 280 10.70 0.36 12.36
C SER A 280 10.72 -0.67 13.50
N LYS A 281 11.90 -1.02 14.02
CA LYS A 281 12.03 -1.99 15.11
C LYS A 281 11.40 -1.51 16.43
N ARG A 282 11.47 -0.21 16.72
CA ARG A 282 10.89 0.39 17.93
C ARG A 282 9.37 0.44 17.83
N ILE A 283 8.84 0.84 16.67
CA ILE A 283 7.41 0.93 16.39
C ILE A 283 6.74 -0.44 16.52
N GLN A 284 7.33 -1.49 15.96
CA GLN A 284 6.77 -2.85 16.02
C GLN A 284 6.75 -3.44 17.45
N LYS A 285 7.64 -3.00 18.33
CA LYS A 285 7.72 -3.45 19.73
C LYS A 285 6.89 -2.61 20.71
N ALA A 286 6.51 -1.40 20.31
CA ALA A 286 5.76 -0.48 21.16
C ALA A 286 4.30 -0.92 21.32
N SER A 287 3.62 -0.43 22.36
CA SER A 287 2.20 -0.69 22.56
C SER A 287 1.35 -0.20 21.38
N PRO A 288 0.45 -1.03 20.81
CA PRO A 288 -0.36 -0.63 19.67
C PRO A 288 -1.24 0.57 19.97
N ALA A 289 -1.83 0.64 21.16
CA ALA A 289 -2.71 1.74 21.53
C ALA A 289 -1.96 3.08 21.50
N TRP A 290 -0.71 3.13 21.96
CA TRP A 290 0.10 4.34 21.90
C TRP A 290 0.47 4.72 20.46
N VAL A 291 1.01 3.77 19.69
CA VAL A 291 1.45 4.05 18.32
C VAL A 291 0.27 4.45 17.45
N LEU A 292 -0.80 3.64 17.44
CA LEU A 292 -1.99 3.91 16.61
C LEU A 292 -2.68 5.20 17.03
N GLY A 293 -2.75 5.50 18.35
CA GLY A 293 -3.32 6.73 18.87
C GLY A 293 -2.55 7.97 18.42
N ILE A 294 -1.22 7.98 18.55
CA ILE A 294 -0.37 9.07 18.06
C ILE A 294 -0.50 9.23 16.54
N CYS A 295 -0.50 8.12 15.78
CA CYS A 295 -0.65 8.17 14.33
C CYS A 295 -2.00 8.78 13.90
N LEU A 296 -3.11 8.43 14.56
CA LEU A 296 -4.43 9.00 14.29
C LEU A 296 -4.53 10.48 14.69
N LEU A 297 -3.91 10.85 15.81
CA LEU A 297 -3.83 12.25 16.23
C LEU A 297 -3.05 13.08 15.20
N LEU A 298 -1.89 12.60 14.77
CA LEU A 298 -1.08 13.27 13.74
C LEU A 298 -1.78 13.28 12.37
N ALA A 299 -2.54 12.23 12.02
CA ALA A 299 -3.40 12.24 10.85
C ALA A 299 -4.49 13.30 10.95
N SER A 300 -5.16 13.41 12.10
CA SER A 300 -6.18 14.45 12.34
C SER A 300 -5.59 15.85 12.20
N LEU A 301 -4.42 16.11 12.79
CA LEU A 301 -3.71 17.38 12.66
C LEU A 301 -3.32 17.69 11.21
N ARG A 302 -2.88 16.67 10.47
CA ARG A 302 -2.52 16.78 9.06
C ARG A 302 -3.72 17.18 8.22
N TRP A 303 -4.86 16.48 8.38
CA TRP A 303 -6.06 16.76 7.61
C TRP A 303 -6.67 18.10 7.98
N PHE A 304 -6.70 18.43 9.26
CA PHE A 304 -7.14 19.76 9.72
C PHE A 304 -6.25 20.87 9.15
N GLY A 305 -4.93 20.68 9.16
CA GLY A 305 -3.99 21.63 8.57
C GLY A 305 -4.24 21.85 7.08
N LEU A 306 -4.44 20.76 6.29
CA LEU A 306 -4.78 20.87 4.87
C LEU A 306 -6.15 21.49 4.62
N ALA A 307 -7.10 21.37 5.57
CA ALA A 307 -8.40 22.02 5.47
C ALA A 307 -8.35 23.55 5.60
N ILE A 308 -7.40 24.08 6.40
CA ILE A 308 -7.35 25.50 6.74
C ILE A 308 -6.30 26.30 5.96
N THR A 309 -5.33 25.65 5.32
CA THR A 309 -4.26 26.37 4.62
C THR A 309 -3.72 25.62 3.42
N THR A 310 -3.39 26.39 2.40
CA THR A 310 -2.63 25.97 1.23
C THR A 310 -1.24 26.61 1.17
N ASN A 311 -0.76 27.19 2.28
CA ASN A 311 0.59 27.77 2.33
C ASN A 311 1.66 26.69 2.13
N ILE A 312 2.65 26.92 1.27
CA ILE A 312 3.67 25.94 0.89
C ILE A 312 4.48 25.43 2.07
N ALA A 313 4.89 26.28 3.01
CA ALA A 313 5.65 25.87 4.18
C ALA A 313 4.83 24.95 5.10
N ALA A 314 3.55 25.27 5.28
CA ALA A 314 2.62 24.43 6.02
C ALA A 314 2.40 23.08 5.33
N ILE A 315 2.19 23.07 4.00
CA ILE A 315 2.04 21.82 3.22
C ILE A 315 3.26 20.93 3.40
N ILE A 316 4.48 21.46 3.28
CA ILE A 316 5.72 20.68 3.47
C ILE A 316 5.74 20.01 4.86
N VAL A 317 5.43 20.75 5.93
CA VAL A 317 5.38 20.20 7.29
C VAL A 317 4.29 19.13 7.41
N LEU A 318 3.10 19.37 6.84
CA LEU A 318 1.99 18.42 6.86
C LEU A 318 2.30 17.15 6.05
N GLN A 319 3.07 17.26 4.97
CA GLN A 319 3.53 16.08 4.22
C GLN A 319 4.52 15.22 5.00
N LEU A 320 5.37 15.80 5.85
CA LEU A 320 6.24 15.01 6.74
C LEU A 320 5.44 14.13 7.72
N LEU A 321 4.24 14.57 8.14
CA LEU A 321 3.34 13.79 9.00
C LEU A 321 2.79 12.54 8.30
N HIS A 322 2.94 12.42 6.96
CA HIS A 322 2.57 11.22 6.21
C HIS A 322 3.30 9.97 6.72
N ALA A 323 4.56 10.11 7.11
CA ALA A 323 5.33 9.02 7.70
C ALA A 323 4.65 8.40 8.93
N ALA A 324 4.02 9.22 9.77
CA ALA A 324 3.29 8.74 10.93
C ALA A 324 1.92 8.16 10.54
N SER A 325 1.14 8.92 9.74
CA SER A 325 -0.23 8.54 9.37
C SER A 325 -0.29 7.31 8.46
N PHE A 326 0.79 6.99 7.73
CA PHE A 326 0.87 5.82 6.86
C PHE A 326 1.89 4.80 7.35
N ALA A 327 3.20 5.08 7.32
CA ALA A 327 4.24 4.09 7.57
C ALA A 327 4.25 3.57 9.01
N ALA A 328 4.26 4.44 10.02
CA ALA A 328 4.27 4.03 11.42
C ALA A 328 2.98 3.29 11.81
N PHE A 329 1.84 3.80 11.35
CA PHE A 329 0.54 3.16 11.54
C PHE A 329 0.52 1.75 10.96
N HIS A 330 0.90 1.61 9.68
CA HIS A 330 0.90 0.33 8.98
C HIS A 330 1.84 -0.70 9.63
N LEU A 331 3.07 -0.31 9.96
CA LEU A 331 4.03 -1.18 10.66
C LEU A 331 3.48 -1.71 11.99
N SER A 332 2.87 -0.83 12.79
CA SER A 332 2.25 -1.22 14.06
C SER A 332 1.03 -2.12 13.84
N ALA A 333 0.11 -1.73 12.97
CA ALA A 333 -1.12 -2.48 12.69
C ALA A 333 -0.82 -3.90 12.20
N VAL A 334 0.07 -4.06 11.21
CA VAL A 334 0.47 -5.38 10.68
C VAL A 334 1.06 -6.28 11.76
N ALA A 335 1.97 -5.75 12.59
CA ALA A 335 2.58 -6.51 13.68
C ALA A 335 1.53 -7.01 14.69
N TRP A 336 0.55 -6.18 15.03
CA TRP A 336 -0.46 -6.52 16.02
C TRP A 336 -1.63 -7.34 15.48
N VAL A 337 -2.02 -7.16 14.22
CA VAL A 337 -2.95 -8.08 13.53
C VAL A 337 -2.41 -9.51 13.61
N ARG A 338 -1.13 -9.70 13.31
CA ARG A 338 -0.48 -11.00 13.39
C ARG A 338 -0.46 -11.56 14.82
N LYS A 339 -0.21 -10.70 15.82
CA LYS A 339 -0.13 -11.10 17.23
C LYS A 339 -1.51 -11.50 17.81
N PHE A 340 -2.60 -10.81 17.42
CA PHE A 340 -3.95 -11.08 17.92
C PHE A 340 -4.65 -12.22 17.20
N ALA A 341 -4.24 -12.53 15.98
CA ALA A 341 -4.81 -13.64 15.23
C ALA A 341 -4.38 -15.01 15.79
N LYS A 342 -5.27 -16.01 15.69
CA LYS A 342 -4.89 -17.41 15.95
C LYS A 342 -3.73 -17.83 15.04
N PRO A 343 -2.78 -18.67 15.49
CA PRO A 343 -1.61 -19.05 14.70
C PRO A 343 -1.94 -19.52 13.27
N HIS A 344 -2.95 -20.39 13.13
CA HIS A 344 -3.41 -20.92 11.85
C HIS A 344 -4.26 -19.93 11.01
N ARG A 345 -4.54 -18.71 11.50
CA ARG A 345 -5.33 -17.66 10.83
C ARG A 345 -4.58 -16.34 10.63
N GLN A 346 -3.28 -16.31 10.87
CA GLN A 346 -2.49 -15.07 10.76
C GLN A 346 -2.52 -14.49 9.35
N THR A 347 -2.36 -15.32 8.31
CA THR A 347 -2.45 -14.90 6.91
C THR A 347 -3.84 -14.36 6.57
N SER A 348 -4.90 -15.07 7.00
CA SER A 348 -6.28 -14.61 6.80
C SER A 348 -6.56 -13.28 7.51
N ALA A 349 -6.06 -13.09 8.73
CA ALA A 349 -6.24 -11.84 9.47
C ALA A 349 -5.52 -10.65 8.79
N GLN A 350 -4.33 -10.87 8.22
CA GLN A 350 -3.64 -9.86 7.38
C GLN A 350 -4.45 -9.55 6.11
N GLY A 351 -5.03 -10.56 5.48
CA GLY A 351 -5.93 -10.38 4.34
C GLY A 351 -7.15 -9.53 4.72
N TRP A 352 -7.80 -9.80 5.85
CA TRP A 352 -8.92 -8.99 6.35
C TRP A 352 -8.50 -7.55 6.66
N TYR A 353 -7.32 -7.34 7.28
CA TYR A 353 -6.79 -6.00 7.51
C TYR A 353 -6.60 -5.22 6.20
N SER A 354 -6.05 -5.87 5.19
CA SER A 354 -5.87 -5.26 3.87
C SER A 354 -7.21 -4.94 3.19
N SER A 355 -8.14 -5.89 3.17
CA SER A 355 -9.45 -5.73 2.52
C SER A 355 -10.31 -4.68 3.21
N ILE A 356 -10.35 -4.68 4.55
CA ILE A 356 -11.16 -3.71 5.33
C ILE A 356 -10.51 -2.33 5.32
N GLY A 357 -9.19 -2.21 5.53
CA GLY A 357 -8.49 -0.93 5.51
C GLY A 357 -8.34 -0.40 4.09
N PHE A 358 -7.43 -0.98 3.32
CA PHE A 358 -7.06 -0.47 1.98
C PHE A 358 -8.12 -0.70 0.90
N GLY A 359 -8.99 -1.69 1.07
CA GLY A 359 -10.14 -1.91 0.20
C GLY A 359 -11.31 -1.03 0.62
N LEU A 360 -12.08 -1.47 1.64
CA LEU A 360 -13.34 -0.85 2.04
C LEU A 360 -13.16 0.58 2.59
N GLY A 361 -12.17 0.80 3.48
CA GLY A 361 -11.90 2.11 4.08
C GLY A 361 -11.54 3.15 3.02
N SER A 362 -10.59 2.83 2.14
CA SER A 362 -10.22 3.74 1.04
C SER A 362 -11.40 4.01 0.10
N THR A 363 -12.17 2.97 -0.27
CA THR A 363 -13.35 3.13 -1.13
C THR A 363 -14.36 4.09 -0.54
N VAL A 364 -14.79 3.84 0.70
CA VAL A 364 -15.78 4.67 1.38
C VAL A 364 -15.26 6.10 1.57
N GLY A 365 -14.00 6.24 2.01
CA GLY A 365 -13.39 7.55 2.22
C GLY A 365 -13.31 8.37 0.94
N ILE A 366 -12.83 7.79 -0.17
CA ILE A 366 -12.67 8.49 -1.45
C ILE A 366 -14.03 8.87 -2.05
N MET A 367 -14.99 7.94 -2.07
CA MET A 367 -16.32 8.22 -2.61
C MET A 367 -17.06 9.30 -1.78
N LEU A 368 -17.00 9.21 -0.45
CA LEU A 368 -17.55 10.23 0.44
C LEU A 368 -16.90 11.60 0.18
N CYS A 369 -15.57 11.65 0.07
CA CYS A 369 -14.87 12.88 -0.25
C CYS A 369 -15.24 13.42 -1.63
N GLY A 370 -15.49 12.58 -2.63
CA GLY A 370 -15.98 13.03 -3.95
C GLY A 370 -17.30 13.76 -3.87
N ILE A 371 -18.26 13.24 -3.10
CA ILE A 371 -19.54 13.91 -2.85
C ILE A 371 -19.34 15.25 -2.12
N ILE A 372 -18.48 15.26 -1.09
CA ILE A 372 -18.25 16.47 -0.29
C ILE A 372 -17.50 17.53 -1.13
N VAL A 373 -16.50 17.15 -1.90
CA VAL A 373 -15.77 18.10 -2.75
C VAL A 373 -16.70 18.74 -3.77
N GLU A 374 -17.57 17.95 -4.42
CA GLU A 374 -18.54 18.45 -5.41
C GLU A 374 -19.53 19.45 -4.82
N THR A 375 -19.95 19.26 -3.56
CA THR A 375 -21.02 20.06 -2.94
C THR A 375 -20.50 21.16 -2.02
N GLN A 376 -19.33 21.00 -1.40
CA GLN A 376 -18.83 21.87 -0.33
C GLN A 376 -17.34 22.24 -0.50
N GLY A 377 -16.65 21.69 -1.52
CA GLY A 377 -15.25 21.99 -1.82
C GLY A 377 -14.23 21.13 -1.04
N TYR A 378 -12.96 21.32 -1.40
CA TYR A 378 -11.83 20.51 -0.91
C TYR A 378 -11.62 20.62 0.60
N SER A 379 -11.70 21.83 1.17
CA SER A 379 -11.52 22.06 2.62
C SER A 379 -12.51 21.26 3.44
N ALA A 380 -13.78 21.19 3.03
CA ALA A 380 -14.82 20.41 3.71
C ALA A 380 -14.49 18.89 3.69
N ALA A 381 -13.95 18.37 2.60
CA ALA A 381 -13.52 16.98 2.51
C ALA A 381 -12.37 16.68 3.49
N PHE A 382 -11.39 17.59 3.66
CA PHE A 382 -10.33 17.43 4.64
C PHE A 382 -10.83 17.56 6.09
N TYR A 383 -11.86 18.39 6.38
CA TYR A 383 -12.53 18.38 7.69
C TYR A 383 -13.24 17.04 7.95
N ALA A 384 -13.90 16.46 6.95
CA ALA A 384 -14.50 15.13 7.08
C ALA A 384 -13.42 14.04 7.36
N CYS A 385 -12.27 14.10 6.68
CA CYS A 385 -11.13 13.22 6.95
C CYS A 385 -10.61 13.37 8.38
N THR A 386 -10.53 14.62 8.88
CA THR A 386 -10.18 14.91 10.29
C THR A 386 -11.15 14.21 11.25
N PHE A 387 -12.44 14.36 11.03
CA PHE A 387 -13.46 13.74 11.85
C PHE A 387 -13.37 12.20 11.84
N ILE A 388 -13.17 11.59 10.66
CA ILE A 388 -13.01 10.13 10.54
C ILE A 388 -11.74 9.65 11.30
N ALA A 389 -10.63 10.37 11.23
CA ALA A 389 -9.44 10.04 11.99
C ALA A 389 -9.67 10.15 13.52
N LEU A 390 -10.42 11.15 13.99
CA LEU A 390 -10.81 11.27 15.38
C LEU A 390 -11.74 10.14 15.85
N LEU A 391 -12.66 9.66 15.01
CA LEU A 391 -13.45 8.45 15.31
C LEU A 391 -12.55 7.22 15.50
N GLY A 392 -11.52 7.07 14.64
CA GLY A 392 -10.51 6.05 14.81
C GLY A 392 -9.76 6.18 16.15
N LEU A 393 -9.44 7.41 16.57
CA LEU A 393 -8.77 7.68 17.85
C LEU A 393 -9.65 7.28 19.05
N LEU A 394 -10.95 7.53 18.99
CA LEU A 394 -11.89 7.04 20.01
C LEU A 394 -11.91 5.51 20.07
N ALA A 395 -11.81 4.83 18.92
CA ALA A 395 -11.74 3.36 18.87
C ALA A 395 -10.45 2.81 19.50
N VAL A 396 -9.34 3.55 19.45
CA VAL A 396 -8.08 3.17 20.14
C VAL A 396 -8.27 3.11 21.65
N TRP A 397 -9.07 3.98 22.24
CA TRP A 397 -9.37 3.93 23.66
C TRP A 397 -10.07 2.60 24.03
N LYS A 398 -11.00 2.13 23.21
CA LYS A 398 -11.66 0.81 23.39
C LYS A 398 -10.65 -0.34 23.24
N LEU A 399 -9.75 -0.27 22.26
CA LEU A 399 -8.67 -1.23 22.11
C LEU A 399 -7.80 -1.30 23.37
N GLN A 400 -7.47 -0.15 23.99
CA GLN A 400 -6.66 -0.08 25.20
C GLN A 400 -7.35 -0.74 26.41
N GLN A 401 -8.69 -0.64 26.54
CA GLN A 401 -9.44 -1.31 27.60
C GLN A 401 -9.25 -2.83 27.55
N HIS A 402 -9.33 -3.43 26.36
CA HIS A 402 -9.12 -4.87 26.17
C HIS A 402 -7.70 -5.36 26.47
N PHE A 403 -6.70 -4.46 26.42
CA PHE A 403 -5.35 -4.78 26.88
C PHE A 403 -5.23 -4.84 28.40
N ARG A 404 -5.95 -3.96 29.11
CA ARG A 404 -5.93 -3.92 30.58
C ARG A 404 -6.70 -5.06 31.21
N GLU A 405 -7.75 -5.56 30.54
CA GLU A 405 -8.54 -6.71 30.98
C GLU A 405 -7.82 -8.05 30.77
N ALA A 406 -6.81 -8.08 29.85
CA ALA A 406 -6.06 -9.29 29.51
C ALA A 406 -4.69 -9.37 30.20
N ALA A 407 -4.26 -8.32 30.91
CA ALA A 407 -3.02 -8.25 31.70
C ALA A 407 -3.29 -8.52 33.17
#